data_79ced3f9bdfcf5e5cc17f9c9c3de95b2
#
_entry.id   79ced3f9bdfcf5e5cc17f9c9c3de95b2
#
_cell.length_a   1.000
_cell.length_b   1.000
_cell.length_c   1.000
_cell.angle_alpha   90.00
_cell.angle_beta   90.00
_cell.angle_gamma   90.00
#
_symmetry.space_group_name_H-M   'P 1'
#
loop_
_entity.id
_entity.type
_entity.pdbx_description
1 polymer ?
#
loop_
_entity_poly.entity_id
_entity_poly.type
_entity_poly.pdbx_seq_one_letter_code
_entity_poly.pdbx_strand_id
1 'polypeptide(L)'
;MRKMHGFWTFEKNKLGDGFVGNSYDTVGLYRASEKVAEFIHRTPCKKSSTLNETTGKQVFLKMENLQKTGSFKIRGAMNKVSQLTDEECARGLIAASAGNHAQGVAYAGKVRNFPVTIFMPIGTPVAKVNATKGYGATVKLIGQNFDETYVAAREEQLRTGANFIHPFDDLAVIEGQATVAMEMLQQRPEIDTIVVPAGGGGLLAGTLLAVKSIRPDIRVIGVQSQNAAAIAIAYKGMADGLIPFQGKTIAEGINVKTPGKLTMNIIHTLVDDMITVTEQEIASAILFILEREKTLIEGAGAAAVAAVLNHHIPSSASNIGIIVSGGNFDISKLAECQQMSIQVPLAK
;
A
#
# COMPACT_ATOMS: atom_id res chain seq x y z
N MET A 1 20.68 -5.68 31.20
CA MET A 1 20.57 -6.55 30.00
C MET A 1 19.46 -7.57 30.23
N ARG A 2 18.23 -7.27 29.83
CA ARG A 2 17.11 -8.23 29.81
C ARG A 2 16.88 -8.63 28.36
N LYS A 3 17.15 -9.89 28.05
CA LYS A 3 16.86 -10.51 26.76
C LYS A 3 15.35 -10.51 26.55
N MET A 4 14.87 -9.72 25.59
CA MET A 4 13.52 -9.85 25.03
C MET A 4 13.57 -11.02 24.01
N HIS A 5 13.35 -12.24 24.51
CA HIS A 5 13.05 -13.40 23.67
C HIS A 5 11.54 -13.54 23.61
N GLY A 6 10.94 -13.13 22.53
CA GLY A 6 9.50 -13.18 22.30
C GLY A 6 9.14 -12.90 20.85
N PHE A 7 9.97 -13.32 19.90
CA PHE A 7 9.69 -13.21 18.46
C PHE A 7 9.90 -14.57 17.80
N TRP A 8 8.84 -15.07 17.17
CA TRP A 8 8.83 -16.11 16.14
C TRP A 8 9.21 -17.53 16.55
N THR A 9 8.29 -18.27 17.14
CA THR A 9 8.23 -19.72 17.00
C THR A 9 7.05 -20.07 16.13
N PHE A 10 7.26 -20.12 14.81
CA PHE A 10 6.39 -20.88 13.92
C PHE A 10 7.00 -22.27 13.74
N GLU A 11 6.22 -23.31 14.06
CA GLU A 11 6.60 -24.68 13.72
C GLU A 11 6.78 -24.81 12.21
N LYS A 12 7.97 -25.25 11.80
CA LYS A 12 8.41 -25.46 10.41
C LYS A 12 7.64 -26.55 9.65
N ASN A 13 6.62 -27.15 10.23
CA ASN A 13 5.95 -28.33 9.69
C ASN A 13 4.45 -28.09 9.49
N LYS A 14 4.05 -27.52 8.35
CA LYS A 14 2.79 -27.77 7.64
C LYS A 14 2.72 -26.94 6.35
N LEU A 15 3.69 -27.09 5.46
CA LEU A 15 3.52 -26.74 4.06
C LEU A 15 2.99 -28.00 3.37
N GLY A 16 1.72 -27.97 3.00
CA GLY A 16 1.13 -29.05 2.18
C GLY A 16 1.81 -29.08 0.82
N ASP A 17 2.15 -30.31 0.36
CA ASP A 17 2.80 -30.63 -0.92
C ASP A 17 1.90 -30.37 -2.16
N GLY A 18 1.30 -29.17 -2.30
CA GLY A 18 0.29 -28.86 -3.30
C GLY A 18 0.55 -27.71 -4.27
N PHE A 19 1.71 -27.07 -4.25
CA PHE A 19 2.01 -25.96 -5.17
C PHE A 19 3.24 -26.29 -6.03
N VAL A 20 3.03 -27.10 -7.07
CA VAL A 20 4.01 -27.32 -8.14
C VAL A 20 3.84 -26.21 -9.18
N GLY A 21 4.80 -25.27 -9.27
CA GLY A 21 4.92 -24.40 -10.46
C GLY A 21 5.47 -23.00 -10.27
N ASN A 22 5.25 -22.29 -9.15
CA ASN A 22 5.87 -20.98 -8.89
C ASN A 22 6.05 -20.81 -7.37
N SER A 23 7.10 -21.41 -6.79
CA SER A 23 7.45 -21.19 -5.38
C SER A 23 8.05 -19.79 -5.23
N TYR A 24 7.22 -18.78 -4.94
CA TYR A 24 7.71 -17.54 -4.39
C TYR A 24 8.38 -17.83 -3.04
N ASP A 25 9.62 -17.36 -2.88
CA ASP A 25 10.44 -17.66 -1.72
C ASP A 25 9.84 -17.10 -0.43
N THR A 26 9.16 -17.96 0.35
CA THR A 26 8.63 -17.57 1.67
C THR A 26 9.74 -17.12 2.63
N VAL A 27 10.97 -17.59 2.44
CA VAL A 27 12.15 -17.18 3.23
C VAL A 27 12.41 -15.67 3.04
N GLY A 28 12.23 -15.15 1.82
CA GLY A 28 12.33 -13.73 1.52
C GLY A 28 11.35 -12.88 2.35
N LEU A 29 10.10 -13.34 2.50
CA LEU A 29 9.07 -12.66 3.30
C LEU A 29 9.44 -12.58 4.79
N TYR A 30 9.94 -13.68 5.37
CA TYR A 30 10.36 -13.70 6.77
C TYR A 30 11.59 -12.83 7.00
N ARG A 31 12.57 -12.88 6.11
CA ARG A 31 13.74 -11.99 6.14
C ARG A 31 13.36 -10.52 6.03
N ALA A 32 12.41 -10.19 5.16
CA ALA A 32 11.90 -8.83 5.05
C ALA A 32 11.25 -8.37 6.37
N SER A 33 10.44 -9.24 7.00
CA SER A 33 9.80 -8.93 8.27
C SER A 33 10.81 -8.67 9.39
N GLU A 34 11.85 -9.49 9.51
CA GLU A 34 12.93 -9.30 10.48
C GLU A 34 13.69 -7.98 10.23
N LYS A 35 14.07 -7.74 8.95
CA LYS A 35 14.86 -6.56 8.57
C LYS A 35 14.14 -5.24 8.81
N VAL A 36 12.83 -5.18 8.58
CA VAL A 36 12.10 -3.91 8.73
C VAL A 36 11.62 -3.65 10.15
N ALA A 37 11.51 -4.67 11.00
CA ALA A 37 10.88 -4.60 12.32
C ALA A 37 11.41 -3.48 13.23
N GLU A 38 12.71 -3.21 13.21
CA GLU A 38 13.35 -2.17 14.01
C GLU A 38 13.05 -0.75 13.52
N PHE A 39 12.72 -0.62 12.24
CA PHE A 39 12.60 0.67 11.55
C PHE A 39 11.17 1.14 11.35
N ILE A 40 10.19 0.29 11.56
CA ILE A 40 8.78 0.57 11.32
C ILE A 40 7.97 0.47 12.61
N HIS A 41 6.74 0.97 12.58
CA HIS A 41 5.76 0.67 13.62
C HIS A 41 5.04 -0.65 13.28
N ARG A 42 4.87 -1.52 14.26
CA ARG A 42 3.88 -2.60 14.17
C ARG A 42 2.51 -1.98 14.40
N THR A 43 1.90 -1.52 13.29
CA THR A 43 0.64 -0.79 13.34
C THR A 43 -0.50 -1.64 13.90
N PRO A 44 -1.48 -1.04 14.60
CA PRO A 44 -2.60 -1.80 15.14
C PRO A 44 -3.48 -2.38 14.01
N CYS A 45 -4.02 -3.58 14.27
CA CYS A 45 -5.13 -4.16 13.52
C CYS A 45 -6.35 -4.19 14.47
N LYS A 46 -7.14 -3.10 14.46
CA LYS A 46 -8.23 -2.88 15.42
C LYS A 46 -9.59 -3.27 14.85
N LYS A 47 -10.45 -3.82 15.70
CA LYS A 47 -11.85 -4.08 15.37
C LYS A 47 -12.62 -2.75 15.33
N SER A 48 -13.45 -2.55 14.33
CA SER A 48 -14.34 -1.39 14.21
C SER A 48 -15.78 -1.78 14.56
N SER A 49 -16.28 -1.33 15.71
CA SER A 49 -17.65 -1.58 16.11
C SER A 49 -18.67 -0.94 15.17
N THR A 50 -18.39 0.30 14.73
CA THR A 50 -19.29 1.02 13.83
C THR A 50 -19.37 0.36 12.45
N LEU A 51 -18.23 -0.09 11.87
CA LEU A 51 -18.27 -0.86 10.62
C LEU A 51 -18.97 -2.19 10.80
N ASN A 52 -18.81 -2.85 11.95
CA ASN A 52 -19.53 -4.10 12.24
C ASN A 52 -21.04 -3.89 12.23
N GLU A 53 -21.51 -2.86 12.93
CA GLU A 53 -22.94 -2.52 12.99
C GLU A 53 -23.49 -2.14 11.60
N THR A 54 -22.74 -1.33 10.84
CA THR A 54 -23.16 -0.87 9.51
C THR A 54 -23.20 -2.01 8.48
N THR A 55 -22.24 -2.93 8.54
CA THR A 55 -22.07 -3.96 7.50
C THR A 55 -22.65 -5.34 7.88
N GLY A 56 -22.93 -5.56 9.15
CA GLY A 56 -23.28 -6.88 9.67
C GLY A 56 -22.13 -7.90 9.67
N LYS A 57 -20.88 -7.44 9.48
CA LYS A 57 -19.66 -8.25 9.41
C LYS A 57 -18.72 -7.95 10.57
N GLN A 58 -17.74 -8.81 10.83
CA GLN A 58 -16.62 -8.47 11.71
C GLN A 58 -15.55 -7.78 10.89
N VAL A 59 -15.28 -6.49 11.15
CA VAL A 59 -14.35 -5.70 10.37
C VAL A 59 -13.16 -5.26 11.21
N PHE A 60 -11.95 -5.49 10.68
CA PHE A 60 -10.68 -5.15 11.30
C PHE A 60 -9.89 -4.20 10.40
N LEU A 61 -9.41 -3.10 10.95
CA LEU A 61 -8.66 -2.07 10.25
C LEU A 61 -7.16 -2.18 10.55
N LYS A 62 -6.34 -2.52 9.57
CA LYS A 62 -4.88 -2.44 9.67
C LYS A 62 -4.44 -1.02 9.36
N MET A 63 -4.02 -0.30 10.40
CA MET A 63 -3.88 1.16 10.39
C MET A 63 -2.50 1.61 9.89
N GLU A 64 -2.19 1.42 8.60
CA GLU A 64 -0.92 1.90 8.01
C GLU A 64 -0.84 3.43 7.87
N ASN A 65 -1.95 4.15 8.04
CA ASN A 65 -1.94 5.60 8.23
C ASN A 65 -1.22 6.05 9.52
N LEU A 66 -1.05 5.15 10.49
CA LEU A 66 -0.29 5.39 11.73
C LEU A 66 1.18 4.94 11.62
N GLN A 67 1.65 4.61 10.43
CA GLN A 67 3.05 4.26 10.21
C GLN A 67 3.94 5.51 10.31
N LYS A 68 5.25 5.34 10.54
CA LYS A 68 6.23 6.43 10.77
C LYS A 68 6.22 7.53 9.71
N THR A 69 5.94 7.18 8.45
CA THR A 69 5.82 8.15 7.35
C THR A 69 4.37 8.36 6.92
N GLY A 70 3.41 7.99 7.77
CA GLY A 70 1.98 8.11 7.48
C GLY A 70 1.45 7.14 6.43
N SER A 71 2.23 6.12 6.02
CA SER A 71 1.78 5.09 5.07
C SER A 71 2.67 3.85 5.09
N PHE A 72 2.15 2.74 4.53
CA PHE A 72 2.86 1.46 4.39
C PHE A 72 4.16 1.53 3.56
N LYS A 73 4.33 2.56 2.75
CA LYS A 73 5.45 2.66 1.76
C LYS A 73 6.84 2.54 2.37
N ILE A 74 7.01 2.94 3.60
CA ILE A 74 8.27 2.79 4.33
C ILE A 74 8.72 1.33 4.42
N ARG A 75 7.80 0.37 4.51
CA ARG A 75 8.11 -1.07 4.65
C ARG A 75 8.91 -1.59 3.46
N GLY A 76 8.39 -1.36 2.24
CA GLY A 76 9.07 -1.76 1.02
C GLY A 76 10.33 -0.96 0.75
N ALA A 77 10.32 0.36 0.98
CA ALA A 77 11.51 1.20 0.84
C ALA A 77 12.61 0.74 1.79
N MET A 78 12.29 0.48 3.05
CA MET A 78 13.24 0.03 4.06
C MET A 78 13.80 -1.36 3.74
N ASN A 79 12.94 -2.31 3.34
CA ASN A 79 13.40 -3.65 2.96
C ASN A 79 14.36 -3.60 1.76
N LYS A 80 14.03 -2.80 0.74
CA LYS A 80 14.92 -2.62 -0.42
C LYS A 80 16.26 -2.03 -0.02
N VAL A 81 16.25 -0.92 0.71
CA VAL A 81 17.48 -0.24 1.13
C VAL A 81 18.32 -1.11 2.08
N SER A 82 17.69 -1.93 2.91
CA SER A 82 18.39 -2.87 3.81
C SER A 82 19.05 -4.04 3.11
N GLN A 83 18.74 -4.28 1.83
CA GLN A 83 19.38 -5.31 1.01
C GLN A 83 20.59 -4.80 0.24
N LEU A 84 20.74 -3.48 0.12
CA LEU A 84 21.90 -2.86 -0.53
C LEU A 84 23.10 -2.86 0.41
N THR A 85 24.28 -3.05 -0.15
CA THR A 85 25.56 -2.87 0.57
C THR A 85 25.80 -1.39 0.88
N ASP A 86 26.66 -1.10 1.84
CA ASP A 86 27.03 0.29 2.15
C ASP A 86 27.71 0.98 0.96
N GLU A 87 28.48 0.23 0.16
CA GLU A 87 29.11 0.73 -1.07
C GLU A 87 28.08 1.09 -2.15
N GLU A 88 27.06 0.25 -2.34
CA GLU A 88 25.94 0.56 -3.24
C GLU A 88 25.17 1.80 -2.76
N CYS A 89 24.86 1.88 -1.48
CA CYS A 89 24.15 3.01 -0.90
C CYS A 89 24.94 4.32 -0.93
N ALA A 90 26.29 4.26 -0.83
CA ALA A 90 27.14 5.44 -0.91
C ALA A 90 27.02 6.17 -2.27
N ARG A 91 26.62 5.47 -3.35
CA ARG A 91 26.31 6.08 -4.64
C ARG A 91 25.00 6.89 -4.63
N GLY A 92 24.23 6.80 -3.54
CA GLY A 92 22.95 7.47 -3.34
C GLY A 92 21.75 6.65 -3.75
N LEU A 93 20.58 7.09 -3.26
CA LEU A 93 19.28 6.52 -3.56
C LEU A 93 18.47 7.51 -4.39
N ILE A 94 17.78 7.04 -5.42
CA ILE A 94 16.94 7.87 -6.29
C ILE A 94 15.53 7.27 -6.33
N ALA A 95 14.51 8.14 -6.28
CA ALA A 95 13.14 7.75 -6.57
C ALA A 95 12.38 8.88 -7.30
N ALA A 96 11.38 8.52 -8.08
CA ALA A 96 10.40 9.43 -8.67
C ALA A 96 9.06 9.27 -7.97
N SER A 97 8.64 10.25 -7.19
CA SER A 97 7.34 10.25 -6.50
C SER A 97 7.10 11.58 -5.80
N ALA A 98 5.87 12.09 -5.85
CA ALA A 98 5.43 13.28 -5.11
C ALA A 98 4.62 12.94 -3.83
N GLY A 99 4.56 11.65 -3.42
CA GLY A 99 3.69 11.20 -2.34
C GLY A 99 4.38 10.27 -1.34
N ASN A 100 3.65 9.26 -0.90
CA ASN A 100 4.05 8.32 0.15
C ASN A 100 5.37 7.60 -0.10
N HIS A 101 5.64 7.24 -1.36
CA HIS A 101 6.89 6.56 -1.71
C HIS A 101 8.11 7.48 -1.54
N ALA A 102 7.99 8.75 -1.92
CA ALA A 102 9.03 9.75 -1.70
C ALA A 102 9.46 9.83 -0.23
N GLN A 103 8.47 9.94 0.67
CA GLN A 103 8.70 9.99 2.12
C GLN A 103 9.29 8.68 2.66
N GLY A 104 8.81 7.53 2.16
CA GLY A 104 9.33 6.22 2.54
C GLY A 104 10.80 6.05 2.18
N VAL A 105 11.21 6.43 0.96
CA VAL A 105 12.61 6.36 0.50
C VAL A 105 13.48 7.37 1.24
N ALA A 106 13.00 8.61 1.42
CA ALA A 106 13.70 9.64 2.17
C ALA A 106 13.99 9.20 3.60
N TYR A 107 13.00 8.63 4.28
CA TYR A 107 13.17 8.09 5.63
C TYR A 107 14.16 6.91 5.68
N ALA A 108 14.06 5.97 4.74
CA ALA A 108 14.97 4.82 4.67
C ALA A 108 16.44 5.26 4.49
N GLY A 109 16.67 6.24 3.61
CA GLY A 109 18.01 6.82 3.44
C GLY A 109 18.51 7.56 4.68
N LYS A 110 17.65 8.34 5.35
CA LYS A 110 17.96 9.01 6.61
C LYS A 110 18.43 8.03 7.70
N VAL A 111 17.67 6.93 7.88
CA VAL A 111 17.97 5.91 8.90
C VAL A 111 19.30 5.20 8.62
N ARG A 112 19.60 4.96 7.34
CA ARG A 112 20.85 4.33 6.91
C ARG A 112 21.98 5.34 6.67
N ASN A 113 21.73 6.64 6.87
CA ASN A 113 22.66 7.75 6.65
C ASN A 113 23.23 7.79 5.21
N PHE A 114 22.36 7.56 4.22
CA PHE A 114 22.71 7.62 2.79
C PHE A 114 22.03 8.79 2.08
N PRO A 115 22.69 9.42 1.08
CA PRO A 115 22.12 10.52 0.33
C PRO A 115 20.92 10.05 -0.49
N VAL A 116 19.83 10.82 -0.46
CA VAL A 116 18.61 10.55 -1.21
C VAL A 116 18.26 11.71 -2.10
N THR A 117 17.97 11.44 -3.37
CA THR A 117 17.42 12.42 -4.32
C THR A 117 16.05 11.96 -4.78
N ILE A 118 15.04 12.78 -4.53
CA ILE A 118 13.66 12.53 -4.94
C ILE A 118 13.30 13.47 -6.08
N PHE A 119 12.83 12.89 -7.17
CA PHE A 119 12.32 13.62 -8.33
C PHE A 119 10.80 13.75 -8.22
N MET A 120 10.29 14.97 -8.41
CA MET A 120 8.86 15.31 -8.35
C MET A 120 8.50 16.21 -9.53
N PRO A 121 7.24 16.16 -10.04
CA PRO A 121 6.76 17.13 -11.03
C PRO A 121 6.87 18.57 -10.53
N ILE A 122 7.07 19.51 -11.44
CA ILE A 122 7.23 20.94 -11.11
C ILE A 122 6.03 21.49 -10.32
N GLY A 123 4.82 21.04 -10.66
CA GLY A 123 3.56 21.45 -9.98
C GLY A 123 3.29 20.76 -8.64
N THR A 124 4.26 20.05 -8.06
CA THR A 124 4.04 19.36 -6.77
C THR A 124 3.78 20.37 -5.64
N PRO A 125 2.71 20.20 -4.84
CA PRO A 125 2.41 21.09 -3.72
C PRO A 125 3.58 21.23 -2.74
N VAL A 126 3.82 22.47 -2.29
CA VAL A 126 4.94 22.80 -1.38
C VAL A 126 4.94 21.96 -0.10
N ALA A 127 3.76 21.64 0.43
CA ALA A 127 3.62 20.79 1.61
C ALA A 127 4.24 19.39 1.40
N LYS A 128 4.03 18.76 0.23
CA LYS A 128 4.58 17.45 -0.12
C LYS A 128 6.10 17.52 -0.31
N VAL A 129 6.60 18.60 -0.94
CA VAL A 129 8.05 18.86 -1.08
C VAL A 129 8.69 19.00 0.30
N ASN A 130 8.11 19.82 1.17
CA ASN A 130 8.64 20.06 2.51
C ASN A 130 8.59 18.82 3.40
N ALA A 131 7.52 18.02 3.33
CA ALA A 131 7.42 16.74 4.04
C ALA A 131 8.58 15.80 3.66
N THR A 132 8.91 15.70 2.37
CA THR A 132 10.01 14.87 1.88
C THR A 132 11.38 15.42 2.30
N LYS A 133 11.59 16.75 2.17
CA LYS A 133 12.83 17.43 2.65
C LYS A 133 13.03 17.27 4.16
N GLY A 134 11.95 17.23 4.94
CA GLY A 134 11.99 17.01 6.39
C GLY A 134 12.60 15.67 6.80
N TYR A 135 12.61 14.70 5.91
CA TYR A 135 13.35 13.44 6.07
C TYR A 135 14.79 13.49 5.56
N GLY A 136 15.30 14.66 5.15
CA GLY A 136 16.70 14.85 4.74
C GLY A 136 16.99 14.60 3.25
N ALA A 137 15.96 14.35 2.43
CA ALA A 137 16.17 14.15 1.00
C ALA A 137 16.35 15.46 0.24
N THR A 138 17.20 15.43 -0.79
CA THR A 138 17.25 16.45 -1.84
C THR A 138 16.07 16.26 -2.77
N VAL A 139 15.26 17.29 -3.00
CA VAL A 139 14.13 17.24 -3.94
C VAL A 139 14.47 18.02 -5.20
N LYS A 140 14.36 17.36 -6.36
CA LYS A 140 14.48 17.95 -7.70
C LYS A 140 13.08 18.03 -8.33
N LEU A 141 12.65 19.25 -8.66
CA LEU A 141 11.37 19.49 -9.36
C LEU A 141 11.66 19.50 -10.87
N ILE A 142 11.28 18.43 -11.56
CA ILE A 142 11.57 18.21 -12.99
C ILE A 142 10.39 17.46 -13.63
N GLY A 143 9.98 17.92 -14.83
CA GLY A 143 8.89 17.36 -15.59
C GLY A 143 7.53 17.95 -15.21
N GLN A 144 6.56 17.89 -16.12
CA GLN A 144 5.20 18.40 -15.92
C GLN A 144 4.28 17.32 -15.30
N ASN A 145 4.64 16.06 -15.46
CA ASN A 145 3.87 14.90 -15.01
C ASN A 145 4.80 13.80 -14.47
N PHE A 146 4.20 12.71 -13.99
CA PHE A 146 4.95 11.59 -13.41
C PHE A 146 5.89 10.93 -14.44
N ASP A 147 5.44 10.75 -15.69
CA ASP A 147 6.21 10.02 -16.70
C ASP A 147 7.51 10.77 -17.05
N GLU A 148 7.43 12.08 -17.25
CA GLU A 148 8.60 12.95 -17.49
C GLU A 148 9.53 12.96 -16.29
N THR A 149 8.98 13.05 -15.09
CA THR A 149 9.74 13.00 -13.83
C THR A 149 10.47 11.67 -13.67
N TYR A 150 9.79 10.57 -14.02
CA TYR A 150 10.38 9.23 -13.97
C TYR A 150 11.55 9.10 -14.95
N VAL A 151 11.40 9.58 -16.18
CA VAL A 151 12.47 9.57 -17.19
C VAL A 151 13.68 10.34 -16.66
N ALA A 152 13.50 11.56 -16.15
CA ALA A 152 14.60 12.37 -15.61
C ALA A 152 15.30 11.68 -14.41
N ALA A 153 14.56 11.00 -13.55
CA ALA A 153 15.13 10.24 -12.44
C ALA A 153 15.95 9.04 -12.94
N ARG A 154 15.51 8.37 -14.00
CA ARG A 154 16.23 7.23 -14.60
C ARG A 154 17.50 7.69 -15.33
N GLU A 155 17.48 8.83 -16.00
CA GLU A 155 18.66 9.44 -16.62
C GLU A 155 19.71 9.80 -15.56
N GLU A 156 19.29 10.42 -14.45
CA GLU A 156 20.18 10.73 -13.33
C GLU A 156 20.75 9.48 -12.69
N GLN A 157 19.96 8.42 -12.57
CA GLN A 157 20.45 7.13 -12.10
C GLN A 157 21.56 6.59 -12.99
N LEU A 158 21.37 6.60 -14.31
CA LEU A 158 22.38 6.13 -15.26
C LEU A 158 23.67 6.97 -15.20
N ARG A 159 23.52 8.28 -15.02
CA ARG A 159 24.65 9.22 -14.93
C ARG A 159 25.47 9.05 -13.65
N THR A 160 24.81 8.76 -12.51
CA THR A 160 25.45 8.74 -11.18
C THR A 160 25.76 7.34 -10.67
N GLY A 161 25.16 6.30 -11.24
CA GLY A 161 25.21 4.93 -10.72
C GLY A 161 24.43 4.73 -9.42
N ALA A 162 23.61 5.71 -9.02
CA ALA A 162 22.78 5.63 -7.82
C ALA A 162 21.71 4.53 -7.92
N ASN A 163 21.18 4.08 -6.78
CA ASN A 163 20.20 3.01 -6.73
C ASN A 163 18.79 3.58 -6.88
N PHE A 164 18.09 3.17 -7.93
CA PHE A 164 16.69 3.53 -8.13
C PHE A 164 15.78 2.65 -7.27
N ILE A 165 15.00 3.28 -6.39
CA ILE A 165 14.02 2.58 -5.54
C ILE A 165 12.65 2.68 -6.20
N HIS A 166 12.22 1.57 -6.84
CA HIS A 166 10.95 1.53 -7.57
C HIS A 166 9.76 1.56 -6.61
N PRO A 167 8.66 2.30 -6.89
CA PRO A 167 7.54 2.46 -5.96
C PRO A 167 6.69 1.19 -5.72
N PHE A 168 6.79 0.16 -6.58
CA PHE A 168 6.00 -1.06 -6.50
C PHE A 168 6.54 -2.27 -7.28
N ASP A 169 7.24 -2.08 -8.40
CA ASP A 169 7.64 -3.18 -9.32
C ASP A 169 9.10 -3.61 -9.06
N ASP A 170 9.37 -4.04 -7.85
CA ASP A 170 10.65 -4.56 -7.37
C ASP A 170 10.35 -5.61 -6.28
N LEU A 171 10.93 -6.82 -6.39
CA LEU A 171 10.64 -7.92 -5.49
C LEU A 171 10.94 -7.56 -4.03
N ALA A 172 12.07 -6.91 -3.75
CA ALA A 172 12.41 -6.51 -2.40
C ALA A 172 11.42 -5.48 -1.83
N VAL A 173 10.89 -4.58 -2.68
CA VAL A 173 9.83 -3.65 -2.28
C VAL A 173 8.53 -4.43 -1.99
N ILE A 174 8.14 -5.37 -2.84
CA ILE A 174 6.94 -6.21 -2.67
C ILE A 174 7.03 -7.03 -1.37
N GLU A 175 8.17 -7.68 -1.10
CA GLU A 175 8.41 -8.42 0.14
C GLU A 175 8.29 -7.55 1.40
N GLY A 176 8.80 -6.32 1.34
CA GLY A 176 8.61 -5.35 2.43
C GLY A 176 7.13 -5.02 2.65
N GLN A 177 6.33 -4.84 1.59
CA GLN A 177 4.89 -4.60 1.70
C GLN A 177 4.12 -5.81 2.23
N ALA A 178 4.58 -7.03 1.96
CA ALA A 178 4.01 -8.27 2.46
C ALA A 178 3.93 -8.31 3.99
N THR A 179 4.84 -7.62 4.68
CA THR A 179 4.87 -7.55 6.15
C THR A 179 3.61 -6.96 6.77
N VAL A 180 2.82 -6.16 6.01
CA VAL A 180 1.50 -5.66 6.45
C VAL A 180 0.55 -6.83 6.70
N ALA A 181 0.43 -7.72 5.73
CA ALA A 181 -0.47 -8.89 5.81
C ALA A 181 0.05 -9.91 6.84
N MET A 182 1.37 -10.13 6.92
CA MET A 182 1.97 -11.01 7.93
C MET A 182 1.61 -10.55 9.35
N GLU A 183 1.70 -9.24 9.64
CA GLU A 183 1.27 -8.70 10.92
C GLU A 183 -0.24 -8.84 11.15
N MET A 184 -1.07 -8.63 10.10
CA MET A 184 -2.54 -8.80 10.21
C MET A 184 -2.92 -10.21 10.62
N LEU A 185 -2.37 -11.22 9.94
CA LEU A 185 -2.65 -12.64 10.21
C LEU A 185 -2.28 -13.05 11.62
N GLN A 186 -1.23 -12.45 12.19
CA GLN A 186 -0.85 -12.68 13.58
C GLN A 186 -1.74 -11.96 14.58
N GLN A 187 -2.12 -10.72 14.27
CA GLN A 187 -2.94 -9.89 15.14
C GLN A 187 -4.40 -10.34 15.15
N ARG A 188 -4.87 -10.92 14.04
CA ARG A 188 -6.27 -11.32 13.81
C ARG A 188 -6.34 -12.62 13.01
N PRO A 189 -6.04 -13.77 13.64
CA PRO A 189 -6.06 -15.06 12.95
C PRO A 189 -7.45 -15.50 12.47
N GLU A 190 -8.53 -14.85 12.98
CA GLU A 190 -9.90 -15.08 12.58
C GLU A 190 -10.27 -14.50 11.21
N ILE A 191 -9.46 -13.65 10.59
CA ILE A 191 -9.73 -13.04 9.29
C ILE A 191 -9.86 -14.12 8.21
N ASP A 192 -10.93 -14.03 7.41
CA ASP A 192 -11.23 -14.89 6.26
C ASP A 192 -11.12 -14.17 4.90
N THR A 193 -11.13 -12.84 4.92
CA THR A 193 -11.07 -12.00 3.72
C THR A 193 -10.25 -10.76 3.98
N ILE A 194 -9.29 -10.43 3.10
CA ILE A 194 -8.49 -9.20 3.19
C ILE A 194 -8.79 -8.31 1.98
N VAL A 195 -9.09 -7.04 2.25
CA VAL A 195 -9.42 -6.02 1.25
C VAL A 195 -8.27 -5.01 1.16
N VAL A 196 -7.71 -4.86 -0.04
CA VAL A 196 -6.43 -4.17 -0.27
C VAL A 196 -6.57 -3.09 -1.33
N PRO A 197 -6.22 -1.82 -1.06
CA PRO A 197 -6.19 -0.81 -2.10
C PRO A 197 -5.01 -1.04 -3.06
N ALA A 198 -5.25 -0.94 -4.37
CA ALA A 198 -4.30 -1.28 -5.41
C ALA A 198 -4.05 -0.11 -6.38
N GLY A 199 -2.81 0.38 -6.42
CA GLY A 199 -2.33 1.32 -7.45
C GLY A 199 -1.47 0.61 -8.48
N GLY A 200 -0.14 0.67 -8.38
CA GLY A 200 0.79 -0.10 -9.22
C GLY A 200 0.93 -1.57 -8.85
N GLY A 201 0.23 -2.04 -7.83
CA GLY A 201 0.12 -3.44 -7.44
C GLY A 201 1.04 -3.90 -6.31
N GLY A 202 2.03 -3.10 -5.85
CA GLY A 202 3.04 -3.57 -4.90
C GLY A 202 2.50 -4.03 -3.54
N LEU A 203 1.53 -3.31 -2.95
CA LEU A 203 0.88 -3.70 -1.69
C LEU A 203 0.02 -4.95 -1.88
N LEU A 204 -0.78 -4.99 -2.95
CA LEU A 204 -1.63 -6.14 -3.26
C LEU A 204 -0.79 -7.39 -3.54
N ALA A 205 0.25 -7.28 -4.38
CA ALA A 205 1.17 -8.38 -4.66
C ALA A 205 1.87 -8.90 -3.39
N GLY A 206 2.38 -8.01 -2.54
CA GLY A 206 2.98 -8.39 -1.26
C GLY A 206 1.97 -9.07 -0.32
N THR A 207 0.75 -8.54 -0.23
CA THR A 207 -0.33 -9.17 0.55
C THR A 207 -0.66 -10.56 0.03
N LEU A 208 -0.77 -10.74 -1.29
CA LEU A 208 -1.03 -12.02 -1.94
C LEU A 208 0.07 -13.03 -1.64
N LEU A 209 1.34 -12.65 -1.79
CA LEU A 209 2.47 -13.53 -1.46
C LEU A 209 2.41 -13.99 0.00
N ALA A 210 2.19 -13.09 0.93
CA ALA A 210 2.11 -13.43 2.35
C ALA A 210 0.91 -14.32 2.66
N VAL A 211 -0.28 -13.92 2.22
CA VAL A 211 -1.52 -14.64 2.55
C VAL A 211 -1.55 -16.02 1.92
N LYS A 212 -1.28 -16.13 0.62
CA LYS A 212 -1.37 -17.41 -0.08
C LYS A 212 -0.27 -18.39 0.33
N SER A 213 0.84 -17.89 0.90
CA SER A 213 1.89 -18.75 1.48
C SER A 213 1.58 -19.22 2.91
N ILE A 214 0.85 -18.41 3.72
CA ILE A 214 0.60 -18.70 5.14
C ILE A 214 -0.78 -19.29 5.37
N ARG A 215 -1.80 -18.71 4.75
CA ARG A 215 -3.22 -19.05 4.86
C ARG A 215 -3.88 -18.95 3.47
N PRO A 216 -3.67 -19.94 2.59
CA PRO A 216 -4.19 -19.91 1.20
C PRO A 216 -5.72 -19.92 1.13
N ASP A 217 -6.39 -20.31 2.21
CA ASP A 217 -7.84 -20.30 2.38
C ASP A 217 -8.44 -18.89 2.49
N ILE A 218 -7.64 -17.88 2.89
CA ILE A 218 -8.11 -16.50 3.01
C ILE A 218 -8.23 -15.85 1.64
N ARG A 219 -9.37 -15.19 1.40
CA ARG A 219 -9.58 -14.39 0.19
C ARG A 219 -8.83 -13.08 0.25
N VAL A 220 -8.26 -12.67 -0.88
CA VAL A 220 -7.64 -11.35 -1.05
C VAL A 220 -8.30 -10.63 -2.22
N ILE A 221 -8.93 -9.50 -1.92
CA ILE A 221 -9.67 -8.69 -2.88
C ILE A 221 -8.94 -7.36 -3.08
N GLY A 222 -8.56 -7.07 -4.31
CA GLY A 222 -7.98 -5.78 -4.68
C GLY A 222 -9.07 -4.73 -4.95
N VAL A 223 -8.83 -3.48 -4.53
CA VAL A 223 -9.77 -2.37 -4.74
C VAL A 223 -9.06 -1.22 -5.45
N GLN A 224 -9.69 -0.70 -6.49
CA GLN A 224 -9.24 0.50 -7.21
C GLN A 224 -10.34 1.56 -7.26
N SER A 225 -9.96 2.84 -7.45
CA SER A 225 -10.92 3.84 -7.91
C SER A 225 -11.39 3.48 -9.32
N GLN A 226 -12.67 3.65 -9.60
CA GLN A 226 -13.24 3.47 -10.95
C GLN A 226 -12.52 4.32 -11.98
N ASN A 227 -12.06 5.52 -11.61
CA ASN A 227 -11.34 6.44 -12.48
C ASN A 227 -9.86 6.04 -12.72
N ALA A 228 -9.33 5.07 -11.97
CA ALA A 228 -7.94 4.61 -12.05
C ALA A 228 -7.85 3.07 -11.91
N ALA A 229 -8.65 2.35 -12.70
CA ALA A 229 -8.88 0.90 -12.60
C ALA A 229 -7.95 0.06 -13.49
N ALA A 230 -6.69 0.48 -13.68
CA ALA A 230 -5.78 -0.16 -14.63
C ALA A 230 -5.52 -1.65 -14.35
N ILE A 231 -5.40 -2.07 -13.08
CA ILE A 231 -5.24 -3.49 -12.72
C ILE A 231 -6.53 -4.27 -12.94
N ALA A 232 -7.69 -3.72 -12.54
CA ALA A 232 -8.98 -4.37 -12.71
C ALA A 232 -9.28 -4.61 -14.20
N ILE A 233 -8.99 -3.64 -15.07
CA ILE A 233 -9.11 -3.76 -16.53
C ILE A 233 -8.14 -4.83 -17.07
N ALA A 234 -6.89 -4.84 -16.62
CA ALA A 234 -5.92 -5.83 -17.07
C ALA A 234 -6.28 -7.26 -16.59
N TYR A 235 -6.93 -7.40 -15.44
CA TYR A 235 -7.34 -8.67 -14.87
C TYR A 235 -8.65 -9.22 -15.47
N LYS A 236 -9.67 -8.37 -15.59
CA LYS A 236 -11.04 -8.77 -16.03
C LYS A 236 -11.30 -8.50 -17.53
N GLY A 237 -10.42 -7.78 -18.22
CA GLY A 237 -10.73 -7.15 -19.51
C GLY A 237 -11.65 -5.94 -19.31
N MET A 238 -12.16 -5.38 -20.41
CA MET A 238 -13.17 -4.31 -20.38
C MET A 238 -14.56 -4.90 -20.12
N ALA A 239 -14.76 -5.37 -18.87
CA ALA A 239 -16.04 -5.90 -18.43
C ALA A 239 -17.01 -4.78 -18.04
N ASP A 240 -18.30 -5.13 -17.88
CA ASP A 240 -19.34 -4.18 -17.47
C ASP A 240 -18.96 -3.45 -16.16
N GLY A 241 -19.18 -2.14 -16.13
CA GLY A 241 -18.85 -1.26 -15.01
C GLY A 241 -17.40 -0.78 -14.95
N LEU A 242 -16.49 -1.27 -15.79
CA LEU A 242 -15.13 -0.73 -15.92
C LEU A 242 -15.08 0.35 -16.99
N ILE A 243 -14.45 1.48 -16.67
CA ILE A 243 -14.24 2.60 -17.58
C ILE A 243 -12.74 2.76 -17.89
N PRO A 244 -12.37 3.27 -19.07
CA PRO A 244 -10.99 3.58 -19.37
C PRO A 244 -10.35 4.50 -18.32
N PHE A 245 -9.04 4.38 -18.13
CA PHE A 245 -8.29 5.19 -17.18
C PHE A 245 -8.50 6.70 -17.40
N GLN A 246 -9.05 7.39 -16.41
CA GLN A 246 -9.36 8.82 -16.45
C GLN A 246 -8.22 9.71 -15.92
N GLY A 247 -7.37 9.15 -15.06
CA GLY A 247 -6.25 9.88 -14.44
C GLY A 247 -6.66 10.93 -13.39
N LYS A 248 -7.95 11.01 -13.04
CA LYS A 248 -8.47 11.91 -12.01
C LYS A 248 -9.17 11.13 -10.91
N THR A 249 -8.60 11.11 -9.73
CA THR A 249 -9.18 10.47 -8.54
C THR A 249 -8.69 11.17 -7.28
N ILE A 250 -9.55 11.28 -6.26
CA ILE A 250 -9.15 11.73 -4.91
C ILE A 250 -8.25 10.70 -4.22
N ALA A 251 -8.21 9.47 -4.72
CA ALA A 251 -7.31 8.41 -4.26
C ALA A 251 -5.94 8.49 -4.96
N GLU A 252 -5.24 9.64 -4.82
CA GLU A 252 -3.98 9.92 -5.53
C GLU A 252 -2.92 8.83 -5.36
N GLY A 253 -2.83 8.20 -4.18
CA GLY A 253 -1.85 7.14 -3.90
C GLY A 253 -2.03 5.86 -4.72
N ILE A 254 -3.21 5.67 -5.34
CA ILE A 254 -3.52 4.55 -6.23
C ILE A 254 -3.81 5.00 -7.68
N ASN A 255 -3.56 6.25 -8.02
CA ASN A 255 -3.71 6.79 -9.37
C ASN A 255 -2.51 6.36 -10.25
N VAL A 256 -2.50 5.12 -10.70
CA VAL A 256 -1.41 4.55 -11.50
C VAL A 256 -1.95 4.08 -12.84
N LYS A 257 -1.44 4.69 -13.94
CA LYS A 257 -1.85 4.40 -15.30
C LYS A 257 -1.36 3.02 -15.78
N THR A 258 -0.13 2.68 -15.44
CA THR A 258 0.51 1.43 -15.88
C THR A 258 0.98 0.64 -14.67
N PRO A 259 0.34 -0.50 -14.36
CA PRO A 259 0.80 -1.42 -13.32
C PRO A 259 2.19 -1.98 -13.62
N GLY A 260 2.87 -2.51 -12.60
CA GLY A 260 4.15 -3.18 -12.78
C GLY A 260 3.99 -4.53 -13.47
N LYS A 261 5.01 -4.98 -14.20
CA LYS A 261 5.00 -6.30 -14.83
C LYS A 261 5.06 -7.42 -13.80
N LEU A 262 5.96 -7.29 -12.82
CA LEU A 262 6.11 -8.27 -11.74
C LEU A 262 4.86 -8.32 -10.88
N THR A 263 4.35 -7.14 -10.49
CA THR A 263 3.12 -7.06 -9.67
C THR A 263 1.92 -7.66 -10.39
N MET A 264 1.75 -7.41 -11.70
CA MET A 264 0.64 -8.00 -12.49
C MET A 264 0.73 -9.51 -12.59
N ASN A 265 1.92 -10.08 -12.78
CA ASN A 265 2.11 -11.54 -12.81
C ASN A 265 1.65 -12.19 -11.50
N ILE A 266 2.01 -11.60 -10.36
CA ILE A 266 1.60 -12.08 -9.04
C ILE A 266 0.08 -11.93 -8.86
N ILE A 267 -0.45 -10.75 -9.17
CA ILE A 267 -1.88 -10.45 -9.01
C ILE A 267 -2.74 -11.36 -9.88
N HIS A 268 -2.40 -11.50 -11.16
CA HIS A 268 -3.15 -12.35 -12.08
C HIS A 268 -3.21 -13.82 -11.65
N THR A 269 -2.15 -14.29 -10.98
CA THR A 269 -2.05 -15.69 -10.53
C THR A 269 -2.78 -15.93 -9.21
N LEU A 270 -2.78 -14.95 -8.27
CA LEU A 270 -3.11 -15.20 -6.87
C LEU A 270 -4.34 -14.44 -6.34
N VAL A 271 -4.78 -13.37 -7.03
CA VAL A 271 -5.90 -12.55 -6.55
C VAL A 271 -7.23 -13.31 -6.70
N ASP A 272 -8.08 -13.20 -5.68
CA ASP A 272 -9.41 -13.83 -5.74
C ASP A 272 -10.43 -12.96 -6.48
N ASP A 273 -10.33 -11.64 -6.39
CA ASP A 273 -11.14 -10.69 -7.15
C ASP A 273 -10.53 -9.28 -7.18
N MET A 274 -10.96 -8.49 -8.16
CA MET A 274 -10.69 -7.05 -8.28
C MET A 274 -12.00 -6.30 -8.39
N ILE A 275 -12.20 -5.30 -7.54
CA ILE A 275 -13.39 -4.44 -7.54
C ILE A 275 -13.01 -2.98 -7.68
N THR A 276 -13.97 -2.17 -8.11
CA THR A 276 -13.82 -0.72 -8.21
C THR A 276 -14.83 0.00 -7.33
N VAL A 277 -14.46 1.18 -6.85
CA VAL A 277 -15.30 2.08 -6.07
C VAL A 277 -15.31 3.46 -6.72
N THR A 278 -16.42 4.16 -6.58
CA THR A 278 -16.60 5.52 -7.10
C THR A 278 -15.87 6.56 -6.24
N GLU A 279 -15.66 7.75 -6.79
CA GLU A 279 -15.08 8.88 -6.03
C GLU A 279 -15.97 9.28 -4.86
N GLN A 280 -17.29 9.21 -5.02
CA GLN A 280 -18.27 9.49 -3.98
C GLN A 280 -18.18 8.49 -2.81
N GLU A 281 -18.03 7.21 -3.10
CA GLU A 281 -17.83 6.17 -2.09
C GLU A 281 -16.51 6.36 -1.33
N ILE A 282 -15.43 6.72 -2.04
CA ILE A 282 -14.14 7.03 -1.42
C ILE A 282 -14.26 8.25 -0.51
N ALA A 283 -14.89 9.32 -0.97
CA ALA A 283 -15.11 10.54 -0.19
C ALA A 283 -15.93 10.24 1.08
N SER A 284 -17.01 9.46 0.95
CA SER A 284 -17.84 9.01 2.08
C SER A 284 -17.04 8.18 3.08
N ALA A 285 -16.15 7.29 2.61
CA ALA A 285 -15.31 6.48 3.47
C ALA A 285 -14.25 7.31 4.24
N ILE A 286 -13.68 8.35 3.62
CA ILE A 286 -12.78 9.30 4.31
C ILE A 286 -13.51 9.95 5.49
N LEU A 287 -14.70 10.50 5.24
CA LEU A 287 -15.50 11.19 6.26
C LEU A 287 -15.97 10.22 7.33
N PHE A 288 -16.43 9.02 6.95
CA PHE A 288 -16.85 7.99 7.89
C PHE A 288 -15.73 7.62 8.87
N ILE A 289 -14.52 7.36 8.38
CA ILE A 289 -13.37 7.02 9.23
C ILE A 289 -12.98 8.22 10.12
N LEU A 290 -12.99 9.44 9.57
CA LEU A 290 -12.72 10.64 10.37
C LEU A 290 -13.73 10.79 11.51
N GLU A 291 -15.02 10.65 11.23
CA GLU A 291 -16.09 10.83 12.22
C GLU A 291 -16.20 9.66 13.20
N ARG A 292 -16.03 8.42 12.76
CA ARG A 292 -16.31 7.23 13.58
C ARG A 292 -15.05 6.66 14.23
N GLU A 293 -13.95 6.59 13.49
CA GLU A 293 -12.66 6.06 13.98
C GLU A 293 -11.73 7.14 14.56
N LYS A 294 -12.11 8.43 14.44
CA LYS A 294 -11.37 9.61 14.95
C LYS A 294 -9.94 9.69 14.40
N THR A 295 -9.77 9.26 13.16
CA THR A 295 -8.47 9.29 12.47
C THR A 295 -8.64 9.71 11.02
N LEU A 296 -7.66 10.43 10.50
CA LEU A 296 -7.65 10.87 9.10
C LEU A 296 -6.94 9.84 8.24
N ILE A 297 -7.56 9.50 7.10
CA ILE A 297 -7.00 8.64 6.06
C ILE A 297 -7.04 9.35 4.71
N GLU A 298 -6.10 9.03 3.83
CA GLU A 298 -6.10 9.52 2.45
C GLU A 298 -7.02 8.70 1.55
N GLY A 299 -7.38 9.22 0.38
CA GLY A 299 -8.27 8.54 -0.55
C GLY A 299 -7.82 7.13 -0.93
N ALA A 300 -6.50 6.90 -1.08
CA ALA A 300 -5.96 5.56 -1.33
C ALA A 300 -6.23 4.59 -0.16
N GLY A 301 -6.10 5.06 1.08
CA GLY A 301 -6.43 4.27 2.27
C GLY A 301 -7.93 4.05 2.44
N ALA A 302 -8.75 4.97 1.93
CA ALA A 302 -10.20 4.91 2.01
C ALA A 302 -10.85 3.96 0.99
N ALA A 303 -10.20 3.68 -0.15
CA ALA A 303 -10.78 2.86 -1.21
C ALA A 303 -11.22 1.47 -0.73
N ALA A 304 -10.40 0.79 0.07
CA ALA A 304 -10.75 -0.52 0.63
C ALA A 304 -11.88 -0.43 1.68
N VAL A 305 -11.94 0.67 2.45
CA VAL A 305 -13.05 0.94 3.37
C VAL A 305 -14.34 1.18 2.59
N ALA A 306 -14.28 1.96 1.51
CA ALA A 306 -15.42 2.26 0.64
C ALA A 306 -16.05 0.97 0.08
N ALA A 307 -15.24 0.01 -0.35
CA ALA A 307 -15.71 -1.26 -0.86
C ALA A 307 -16.49 -2.07 0.18
N VAL A 308 -16.04 -2.08 1.43
CA VAL A 308 -16.71 -2.80 2.52
C VAL A 308 -17.96 -2.05 2.97
N LEU A 309 -17.89 -0.74 3.10
CA LEU A 309 -18.98 0.11 3.55
C LEU A 309 -20.17 0.08 2.58
N ASN A 310 -19.92 -0.04 1.28
CA ASN A 310 -20.95 -0.10 0.23
C ASN A 310 -21.29 -1.54 -0.21
N HIS A 311 -20.97 -2.54 0.61
CA HIS A 311 -21.34 -3.94 0.40
C HIS A 311 -20.87 -4.58 -0.92
N HIS A 312 -19.74 -4.09 -1.49
CA HIS A 312 -19.15 -4.68 -2.70
C HIS A 312 -18.41 -6.00 -2.43
N ILE A 313 -18.24 -6.38 -1.15
CA ILE A 313 -17.56 -7.60 -0.74
C ILE A 313 -18.55 -8.78 -0.73
N PRO A 314 -18.14 -9.98 -1.19
CA PRO A 314 -19.00 -11.15 -1.21
C PRO A 314 -19.71 -11.41 0.12
N SER A 315 -20.97 -11.82 0.07
CA SER A 315 -21.77 -12.11 1.27
C SER A 315 -21.20 -13.22 2.15
N SER A 316 -20.41 -14.12 1.57
CA SER A 316 -19.70 -15.20 2.27
C SER A 316 -18.54 -14.74 3.17
N ALA A 317 -18.02 -13.51 3.00
CA ALA A 317 -17.03 -12.94 3.90
C ALA A 317 -17.67 -12.63 5.25
N SER A 318 -17.04 -13.03 6.34
CA SER A 318 -17.55 -12.84 7.71
C SER A 318 -16.60 -12.01 8.57
N ASN A 319 -15.29 -12.25 8.45
CA ASN A 319 -14.23 -11.61 9.20
C ASN A 319 -13.30 -10.87 8.23
N ILE A 320 -13.59 -9.59 8.00
CA ILE A 320 -12.94 -8.79 6.95
C ILE A 320 -11.79 -7.97 7.54
N GLY A 321 -10.60 -8.19 7.05
CA GLY A 321 -9.46 -7.31 7.29
C GLY A 321 -9.31 -6.25 6.18
N ILE A 322 -9.28 -4.98 6.54
CA ILE A 322 -9.07 -3.86 5.61
C ILE A 322 -7.70 -3.26 5.83
N ILE A 323 -6.91 -3.10 4.76
CA ILE A 323 -5.67 -2.34 4.85
C ILE A 323 -5.94 -0.85 4.60
N VAL A 324 -5.87 -0.04 5.66
CA VAL A 324 -5.89 1.42 5.60
C VAL A 324 -4.49 1.89 5.26
N SER A 325 -4.18 2.00 3.98
CA SER A 325 -2.82 2.06 3.44
C SER A 325 -2.03 3.32 3.76
N GLY A 326 -2.70 4.44 4.06
CA GLY A 326 -2.05 5.71 4.38
C GLY A 326 -3.00 6.79 4.86
N GLY A 327 -2.43 7.85 5.45
CA GLY A 327 -3.12 9.00 6.01
C GLY A 327 -2.55 10.35 5.60
N ASN A 328 -1.67 10.42 4.62
CA ASN A 328 -1.06 11.67 4.13
C ASN A 328 -2.06 12.46 3.26
N PHE A 329 -3.18 12.81 3.88
CA PHE A 329 -4.29 13.53 3.25
C PHE A 329 -4.01 15.03 3.18
N ASP A 330 -4.32 15.63 2.04
CA ASP A 330 -4.31 17.08 1.89
C ASP A 330 -5.60 17.68 2.48
N ILE A 331 -5.48 18.32 3.63
CA ILE A 331 -6.63 18.85 4.37
C ILE A 331 -7.44 19.87 3.57
N SER A 332 -6.84 20.55 2.58
CA SER A 332 -7.55 21.48 1.70
C SER A 332 -8.63 20.80 0.85
N LYS A 333 -8.53 19.48 0.65
CA LYS A 333 -9.51 18.66 -0.08
C LYS A 333 -10.70 18.19 0.77
N LEU A 334 -10.71 18.47 2.07
CA LEU A 334 -11.79 17.98 2.94
C LEU A 334 -13.16 18.52 2.54
N ALA A 335 -13.24 19.80 2.15
CA ALA A 335 -14.48 20.40 1.66
C ALA A 335 -14.96 19.76 0.36
N GLU A 336 -14.05 19.40 -0.55
CA GLU A 336 -14.38 18.66 -1.77
C GLU A 336 -14.94 17.26 -1.43
N CYS A 337 -14.32 16.55 -0.48
CA CYS A 337 -14.85 15.27 -0.02
C CYS A 337 -16.25 15.39 0.59
N GLN A 338 -16.53 16.47 1.34
CA GLN A 338 -17.88 16.71 1.90
C GLN A 338 -18.93 16.95 0.80
N GLN A 339 -18.58 17.69 -0.25
CA GLN A 339 -19.47 17.93 -1.39
C GLN A 339 -19.73 16.68 -2.24
N MET A 340 -18.71 15.82 -2.37
CA MET A 340 -18.80 14.60 -3.18
C MET A 340 -19.46 13.44 -2.42
N SER A 341 -19.44 13.44 -1.09
CA SER A 341 -19.89 12.32 -0.29
C SER A 341 -21.38 12.03 -0.46
N ILE A 342 -21.72 10.75 -0.50
CA ILE A 342 -23.08 10.27 -0.36
C ILE A 342 -23.36 9.98 1.12
N GLN A 343 -24.58 10.24 1.58
CA GLN A 343 -24.96 9.84 2.93
C GLN A 343 -25.00 8.32 3.01
N VAL A 344 -24.14 7.75 3.85
CA VAL A 344 -24.19 6.32 4.16
C VAL A 344 -25.22 6.12 5.28
N PRO A 345 -26.34 5.40 5.05
CA PRO A 345 -27.30 5.14 6.11
C PRO A 345 -26.60 4.37 7.24
N LEU A 346 -26.58 4.93 8.42
CA LEU A 346 -26.23 4.14 9.61
C LEU A 346 -27.34 3.11 9.83
N ALA A 347 -26.95 1.86 10.03
CA ALA A 347 -27.90 0.85 10.47
C ALA A 347 -28.60 1.35 11.74
N LYS A 348 -29.94 1.27 11.76
CA LYS A 348 -30.76 1.67 12.92
C LYS A 348 -30.62 0.68 14.04
#